data_89ad34b49d8c37d618297c912fd8697c
#
_entry.id   89ad34b49d8c37d618297c912fd8697c
#
_cell.length_a   1.000
_cell.length_b   1.000
_cell.length_c   1.000
_cell.angle_alpha   90.00
_cell.angle_beta   90.00
_cell.angle_gamma   90.00
#
_symmetry.space_group_name_H-M   'P 1'
#
loop_
_entity.id
_entity.type
_entity.pdbx_description
1 polymer ?
#
loop_
_entity_poly.entity_id
_entity_poly.type
_entity_poly.pdbx_seq_one_letter_code
_entity_poly.pdbx_strand_id
1 'polypeptide(L)'
;IKSSFKRRLPWLIINLGTVLFAGFILSLFTDHVRTMPVLAVFLPVIIGQAGIAGTQTLTLVVRALALGEVTTKDTRKILLRELLLSLIQGFSVTALLFVLTYLWKSDIYLSILVAGTMILNLFVAGFSGVIVPILMKKMNLFICLG
;
A
#
# COMPACT_ATOMS: atom_id res chain seq x y z
N ILE A 1 29.69 -6.86 -5.69
CA ILE A 1 29.08 -6.70 -4.36
C ILE A 1 29.07 -5.23 -3.93
N LYS A 2 30.23 -4.52 -3.96
CA LYS A 2 30.33 -3.09 -3.54
C LYS A 2 29.46 -2.14 -4.37
N SER A 3 29.33 -2.34 -5.68
CA SER A 3 28.49 -1.50 -6.55
C SER A 3 27.00 -1.68 -6.30
N SER A 4 26.56 -2.90 -6.09
CA SER A 4 25.16 -3.21 -5.77
C SER A 4 24.76 -2.68 -4.39
N PHE A 5 25.66 -2.72 -3.42
CA PHE A 5 25.47 -2.15 -2.10
C PHE A 5 25.25 -0.62 -2.16
N LYS A 6 26.14 0.10 -2.85
CA LYS A 6 26.05 1.56 -2.99
C LYS A 6 24.78 2.03 -3.70
N ARG A 7 24.21 1.22 -4.62
CA ARG A 7 22.95 1.56 -5.29
C ARG A 7 21.72 1.28 -4.43
N ARG A 8 21.74 0.22 -3.62
CA ARG A 8 20.59 -0.19 -2.79
C ARG A 8 20.51 0.56 -1.47
N LEU A 9 21.66 0.96 -0.91
CA LEU A 9 21.73 1.61 0.40
C LEU A 9 20.89 2.90 0.50
N PRO A 10 20.96 3.84 -0.46
CA PRO A 10 20.15 5.06 -0.41
C PRO A 10 18.64 4.76 -0.39
N TRP A 11 18.21 3.78 -1.18
CA TRP A 11 16.82 3.35 -1.20
C TRP A 11 16.36 2.75 0.14
N LEU A 12 17.19 1.91 0.75
CA LEU A 12 16.92 1.32 2.05
C LEU A 12 16.84 2.39 3.15
N ILE A 13 17.69 3.41 3.10
CA ILE A 13 17.68 4.54 4.06
C ILE A 13 16.39 5.34 3.90
N ILE A 14 15.96 5.64 2.67
CA ILE A 14 14.70 6.34 2.41
C ILE A 14 13.53 5.52 2.95
N ASN A 15 13.52 4.22 2.65
CA ASN A 15 12.46 3.32 3.13
C ASN A 15 12.46 3.24 4.67
N LEU A 16 13.63 3.15 5.30
CA LEU A 16 13.75 3.19 6.76
C LEU A 16 13.18 4.50 7.32
N GLY A 17 13.48 5.64 6.71
CA GLY A 17 12.95 6.93 7.11
C GLY A 17 11.42 6.99 7.05
N THR A 18 10.81 6.44 5.97
CA THR A 18 9.35 6.40 5.85
C THR A 18 8.70 5.49 6.89
N VAL A 19 9.31 4.35 7.21
CA VAL A 19 8.81 3.42 8.25
C VAL A 19 8.93 4.06 9.64
N LEU A 20 10.04 4.74 9.92
CA LEU A 20 10.22 5.48 11.19
C LEU A 20 9.20 6.61 11.33
N PHE A 21 8.92 7.33 10.25
CA PHE A 21 7.90 8.37 10.22
C PHE A 21 6.50 7.80 10.49
N ALA A 22 6.16 6.66 9.87
CA ALA A 22 4.92 5.96 10.15
C ALA A 22 4.83 5.49 11.62
N GLY A 23 5.93 4.96 12.17
CA GLY A 23 6.04 4.59 13.58
C GLY A 23 5.87 5.78 14.52
N PHE A 24 6.41 6.94 14.16
CA PHE A 24 6.22 8.19 14.91
C PHE A 24 4.74 8.60 14.92
N ILE A 25 4.07 8.60 13.77
CA ILE A 25 2.62 8.88 13.71
C ILE A 25 1.85 7.90 14.59
N LEU A 26 2.16 6.60 14.52
CA LEU A 26 1.50 5.59 15.35
C LEU A 26 1.72 5.85 16.84
N SER A 27 2.89 6.34 17.23
CA SER A 27 3.19 6.66 18.65
C SER A 27 2.29 7.75 19.22
N LEU A 28 1.79 8.67 18.39
CA LEU A 28 0.84 9.70 18.80
C LEU A 28 -0.54 9.12 19.17
N PHE A 29 -0.85 7.93 18.67
CA PHE A 29 -2.11 7.22 18.93
C PHE A 29 -1.95 6.04 19.88
N THR A 30 -0.82 5.94 20.60
CA THR A 30 -0.50 4.82 21.48
C THR A 30 -1.56 4.60 22.56
N ASP A 31 -2.15 5.68 23.10
CA ASP A 31 -3.17 5.57 24.14
C ASP A 31 -4.45 4.88 23.62
N HIS A 32 -4.83 5.13 22.37
CA HIS A 32 -5.96 4.45 21.73
C HIS A 32 -5.67 2.96 21.48
N VAL A 33 -4.44 2.62 21.12
CA VAL A 33 -4.01 1.22 20.93
C VAL A 33 -3.96 0.48 22.27
N ARG A 34 -3.58 1.14 23.35
CA ARG A 34 -3.59 0.57 24.72
C ARG A 34 -4.99 0.27 25.22
N THR A 35 -5.96 1.12 24.91
CA THR A 35 -7.38 0.90 25.29
C THR A 35 -8.02 -0.24 24.49
N MET A 36 -7.53 -0.50 23.27
CA MET A 36 -8.01 -1.56 22.40
C MET A 36 -6.86 -2.44 21.86
N PRO A 37 -6.26 -3.32 22.69
CA PRO A 37 -5.11 -4.14 22.28
C PRO A 37 -5.41 -5.07 21.09
N VAL A 38 -6.68 -5.36 20.84
CA VAL A 38 -7.14 -6.11 19.66
C VAL A 38 -6.75 -5.41 18.35
N LEU A 39 -6.70 -4.08 18.30
CA LEU A 39 -6.27 -3.35 17.10
C LEU A 39 -4.83 -3.69 16.72
N ALA A 40 -3.96 -3.94 17.69
CA ALA A 40 -2.57 -4.33 17.44
C ALA A 40 -2.45 -5.65 16.65
N VAL A 41 -3.41 -6.57 16.82
CA VAL A 41 -3.44 -7.84 16.10
C VAL A 41 -3.78 -7.64 14.61
N PHE A 42 -4.60 -6.64 14.29
CA PHE A 42 -4.98 -6.35 12.91
C PHE A 42 -3.97 -5.49 12.15
N LEU A 43 -3.07 -4.77 12.85
CA LEU A 43 -2.04 -3.94 12.21
C LEU A 43 -1.19 -4.70 11.17
N PRO A 44 -0.58 -5.87 11.48
CA PRO A 44 0.21 -6.61 10.49
C PRO A 44 -0.64 -7.11 9.32
N VAL A 45 -1.91 -7.42 9.53
CA VAL A 45 -2.83 -7.84 8.45
C VAL A 45 -3.09 -6.68 7.51
N ILE A 46 -3.46 -5.51 8.03
CA ILE A 46 -3.78 -4.32 7.24
C ILE A 46 -2.55 -3.84 6.48
N ILE A 47 -1.40 -3.72 7.15
CA ILE A 47 -0.15 -3.28 6.53
C ILE A 47 0.34 -4.29 5.49
N GLY A 48 0.27 -5.58 5.79
CA GLY A 48 0.67 -6.65 4.89
C GLY A 48 -0.14 -6.66 3.60
N GLN A 49 -1.46 -6.52 3.69
CA GLN A 49 -2.35 -6.48 2.53
C GLN A 49 -2.08 -5.25 1.65
N ALA A 50 -1.84 -4.08 2.23
CA ALA A 50 -1.47 -2.90 1.48
C ALA A 50 -0.14 -3.06 0.73
N GLY A 51 0.86 -3.65 1.39
CA GLY A 51 2.15 -3.96 0.79
C GLY A 51 2.01 -4.87 -0.43
N ILE A 52 1.22 -5.93 -0.31
CA ILE A 52 0.95 -6.87 -1.41
C ILE A 52 0.20 -6.17 -2.54
N ALA A 53 -0.89 -5.47 -2.25
CA ALA A 53 -1.69 -4.77 -3.26
C ALA A 53 -0.87 -3.69 -3.98
N GLY A 54 -0.13 -2.88 -3.24
CA GLY A 54 0.73 -1.83 -3.80
C GLY A 54 1.83 -2.39 -4.71
N THR A 55 2.49 -3.47 -4.32
CA THR A 55 3.54 -4.11 -5.14
C THR A 55 2.97 -4.79 -6.38
N GLN A 56 1.79 -5.39 -6.31
CA GLN A 56 1.10 -5.95 -7.48
C GLN A 56 0.80 -4.86 -8.51
N THR A 57 0.18 -3.76 -8.09
CA THR A 57 -0.11 -2.62 -8.97
C THR A 57 1.16 -2.00 -9.53
N LEU A 58 2.17 -1.78 -8.68
CA LEU A 58 3.47 -1.24 -9.09
C LEU A 58 4.10 -2.10 -10.19
N THR A 59 4.14 -3.42 -10.01
CA THR A 59 4.75 -4.36 -10.96
C THR A 59 4.03 -4.33 -12.32
N LEU A 60 2.70 -4.30 -12.31
CA LEU A 60 1.90 -4.22 -13.53
C LEU A 60 2.15 -2.92 -14.30
N VAL A 61 2.17 -1.78 -13.59
CA VAL A 61 2.39 -0.47 -14.19
C VAL A 61 3.82 -0.34 -14.73
N VAL A 62 4.82 -0.78 -13.96
CA VAL A 62 6.23 -0.77 -14.42
C VAL A 62 6.41 -1.62 -15.67
N ARG A 63 5.80 -2.81 -15.70
CA ARG A 63 5.84 -3.69 -16.87
C ARG A 63 5.20 -3.03 -18.10
N ALA A 64 4.01 -2.47 -17.95
CA ALA A 64 3.31 -1.79 -19.02
C ALA A 64 4.10 -0.59 -19.58
N LEU A 65 4.74 0.17 -18.68
CA LEU A 65 5.61 1.29 -19.06
C LEU A 65 6.90 0.83 -19.77
N ALA A 66 7.49 -0.29 -19.34
CA ALA A 66 8.72 -0.84 -19.93
C ALA A 66 8.47 -1.43 -21.32
N LEU A 67 7.32 -2.06 -21.54
CA LEU A 67 6.92 -2.60 -22.85
C LEU A 67 6.42 -1.53 -23.83
N GLY A 68 6.29 -0.28 -23.41
CA GLY A 68 5.77 0.80 -24.22
C GLY A 68 4.26 0.67 -24.53
N GLU A 69 3.56 -0.25 -23.87
CA GLU A 69 2.11 -0.47 -24.03
C GLU A 69 1.32 0.74 -23.53
N VAL A 70 1.94 1.54 -22.68
CA VAL A 70 1.33 2.71 -22.05
C VAL A 70 2.28 3.89 -22.07
N THR A 71 1.77 5.04 -22.53
CA THR A 71 2.48 6.30 -22.47
C THR A 71 2.09 7.09 -21.21
N THR A 72 2.92 8.05 -20.83
CA THR A 72 2.59 8.95 -19.71
C THR A 72 1.31 9.77 -19.94
N LYS A 73 0.83 9.84 -21.20
CA LYS A 73 -0.44 10.49 -21.57
C LYS A 73 -1.66 9.66 -21.16
N ASP A 74 -1.51 8.34 -21.06
CA ASP A 74 -2.59 7.40 -20.69
C ASP A 74 -2.73 7.21 -19.16
N THR A 75 -1.95 7.97 -18.39
CA THR A 75 -1.90 7.88 -16.91
C THR A 75 -3.29 7.87 -16.28
N ARG A 76 -4.19 8.74 -16.72
CA ARG A 76 -5.54 8.83 -16.16
C ARG A 76 -6.35 7.54 -16.37
N LYS A 77 -6.23 6.95 -17.55
CA LYS A 77 -6.97 5.72 -17.91
C LYS A 77 -6.47 4.53 -17.08
N ILE A 78 -5.15 4.43 -16.92
CA ILE A 78 -4.53 3.38 -16.08
C ILE A 78 -4.94 3.58 -14.63
N LEU A 79 -4.82 4.81 -14.13
CA LEU A 79 -5.16 5.15 -12.76
C LEU A 79 -6.60 4.76 -12.44
N LEU A 80 -7.55 5.12 -13.29
CA LEU A 80 -8.96 4.77 -13.11
C LEU A 80 -9.19 3.27 -13.10
N ARG A 81 -8.56 2.54 -14.03
CA ARG A 81 -8.66 1.08 -14.08
C ARG A 81 -8.11 0.43 -12.82
N GLU A 82 -6.91 0.82 -12.40
CA GLU A 82 -6.27 0.26 -11.21
C GLU A 82 -6.99 0.63 -9.92
N LEU A 83 -7.52 1.85 -9.82
CA LEU A 83 -8.36 2.24 -8.69
C LEU A 83 -9.64 1.42 -8.60
N LEU A 84 -10.31 1.16 -9.74
CA LEU A 84 -11.49 0.29 -9.77
C LEU A 84 -11.15 -1.14 -9.36
N LEU A 85 -10.05 -1.69 -9.85
CA LEU A 85 -9.58 -3.02 -9.45
C LEU A 85 -9.26 -3.07 -7.96
N SER A 86 -8.55 -2.06 -7.45
CA SER A 86 -8.23 -1.95 -6.01
C SER A 86 -9.49 -1.84 -5.14
N LEU A 87 -10.52 -1.14 -5.61
CA LEU A 87 -11.81 -1.06 -4.90
C LEU A 87 -12.52 -2.42 -4.87
N ILE A 88 -12.58 -3.13 -6.01
CA ILE A 88 -13.24 -4.45 -6.08
C ILE A 88 -12.50 -5.46 -5.19
N GLN A 89 -11.18 -5.53 -5.30
CA GLN A 89 -10.34 -6.39 -4.46
C GLN A 89 -10.45 -5.98 -3.00
N GLY A 90 -10.37 -4.68 -2.73
CA GLY A 90 -10.50 -4.11 -1.40
C GLY A 90 -11.82 -4.49 -0.74
N PHE A 91 -12.93 -4.35 -1.47
CA PHE A 91 -14.24 -4.73 -0.97
C PHE A 91 -14.33 -6.24 -0.65
N SER A 92 -13.81 -7.09 -1.54
CA SER A 92 -13.83 -8.55 -1.34
C SER A 92 -13.03 -8.97 -0.11
N VAL A 93 -11.81 -8.46 0.04
CA VAL A 93 -10.95 -8.77 1.20
C VAL A 93 -11.52 -8.17 2.49
N THR A 94 -12.08 -6.98 2.40
CA THR A 94 -12.70 -6.30 3.55
C THR A 94 -13.94 -7.03 4.03
N ALA A 95 -14.79 -7.51 3.13
CA ALA A 95 -15.97 -8.29 3.50
C ALA A 95 -15.57 -9.57 4.25
N LEU A 96 -14.53 -10.27 3.76
CA LEU A 96 -14.00 -11.44 4.46
C LEU A 96 -13.45 -11.08 5.84
N LEU A 97 -12.66 -10.02 5.94
CA LEU A 97 -12.08 -9.55 7.19
C LEU A 97 -13.16 -9.10 8.20
N PHE A 98 -14.21 -8.43 7.72
CA PHE A 98 -15.36 -8.04 8.52
C PHE A 98 -16.03 -9.27 9.16
N VAL A 99 -16.33 -10.28 8.33
CA VAL A 99 -16.95 -11.52 8.81
C VAL A 99 -16.07 -12.23 9.85
N LEU A 100 -14.77 -12.36 9.56
CA LEU A 100 -13.81 -12.99 10.49
C LEU A 100 -13.71 -12.23 11.81
N THR A 101 -13.63 -10.90 11.75
CA THR A 101 -13.56 -10.06 12.97
C THR A 101 -14.83 -10.17 13.80
N TYR A 102 -15.98 -10.15 13.15
CA TYR A 102 -17.28 -10.29 13.82
C TYR A 102 -17.43 -11.65 14.48
N LEU A 103 -17.07 -12.73 13.79
CA LEU A 103 -17.13 -14.09 14.35
C LEU A 103 -16.16 -14.27 15.53
N TRP A 104 -15.02 -13.59 15.50
CA TRP A 104 -14.00 -13.73 16.55
C TRP A 104 -14.31 -12.92 17.80
N LYS A 105 -14.78 -11.68 17.64
CA LYS A 105 -14.95 -10.74 18.76
C LYS A 105 -16.40 -10.40 19.08
N SER A 106 -17.35 -10.74 18.20
CA SER A 106 -18.78 -10.42 18.33
C SER A 106 -19.04 -8.92 18.56
N ASP A 107 -18.12 -8.06 18.10
CA ASP A 107 -18.19 -6.61 18.20
C ASP A 107 -18.33 -6.00 16.81
N ILE A 108 -19.50 -5.40 16.56
CA ILE A 108 -19.83 -4.81 15.26
C ILE A 108 -19.06 -3.52 15.02
N TYR A 109 -18.81 -2.72 16.06
CA TYR A 109 -18.07 -1.47 15.93
C TYR A 109 -16.61 -1.72 15.54
N LEU A 110 -15.98 -2.70 16.19
CA LEU A 110 -14.62 -3.13 15.86
C LEU A 110 -14.55 -3.64 14.41
N SER A 111 -15.52 -4.44 14.00
CA SER A 111 -15.58 -5.01 12.65
C SER A 111 -15.73 -3.93 11.58
N ILE A 112 -16.56 -2.92 11.81
CA ILE A 112 -16.73 -1.77 10.90
C ILE A 112 -15.46 -0.94 10.86
N LEU A 113 -14.80 -0.69 12.00
CA LEU A 113 -13.57 0.08 12.07
C LEU A 113 -12.44 -0.58 11.27
N VAL A 114 -12.22 -1.87 11.50
CA VAL A 114 -11.18 -2.65 10.81
C VAL A 114 -11.48 -2.74 9.31
N ALA A 115 -12.73 -2.97 8.94
CA ALA A 115 -13.16 -3.02 7.54
C ALA A 115 -12.96 -1.67 6.83
N GLY A 116 -13.38 -0.57 7.44
CA GLY A 116 -13.21 0.78 6.89
C GLY A 116 -11.74 1.14 6.70
N THR A 117 -10.91 0.84 7.69
CA THR A 117 -9.46 1.05 7.62
C THR A 117 -8.83 0.24 6.48
N MET A 118 -9.28 -1.00 6.29
CA MET A 118 -8.78 -1.86 5.22
C MET A 118 -9.09 -1.33 3.83
N ILE A 119 -10.32 -0.84 3.59
CA ILE A 119 -10.71 -0.24 2.30
C ILE A 119 -9.84 0.98 1.99
N LEU A 120 -9.71 1.90 2.95
CA LEU A 120 -8.89 3.10 2.78
C LEU A 120 -7.42 2.74 2.50
N ASN A 121 -6.88 1.78 3.23
CA ASN A 121 -5.51 1.34 3.08
C ASN A 121 -5.24 0.73 1.69
N LEU A 122 -6.12 -0.14 1.20
CA LEU A 122 -6.00 -0.73 -0.13
C LEU A 122 -6.19 0.29 -1.25
N PHE A 123 -7.08 1.26 -1.05
CA PHE A 123 -7.25 2.38 -1.99
C PHE A 123 -5.97 3.21 -2.12
N VAL A 124 -5.38 3.61 -0.99
CA VAL A 124 -4.12 4.36 -0.96
C VAL A 124 -2.97 3.55 -1.56
N ALA A 125 -2.90 2.24 -1.29
CA ALA A 125 -1.88 1.35 -1.84
C ALA A 125 -1.99 1.24 -3.38
N GLY A 126 -3.20 1.04 -3.92
CA GLY A 126 -3.44 1.01 -5.35
C GLY A 126 -3.10 2.33 -6.04
N PHE A 127 -3.51 3.45 -5.45
CA PHE A 127 -3.20 4.79 -5.94
C PHE A 127 -1.69 5.05 -5.98
N SER A 128 -0.99 4.75 -4.89
CA SER A 128 0.47 4.91 -4.80
C SER A 128 1.20 4.01 -5.78
N GLY A 129 0.74 2.77 -5.95
CA GLY A 129 1.31 1.80 -6.89
C GLY A 129 1.26 2.25 -8.35
N VAL A 130 0.30 3.11 -8.73
CA VAL A 130 0.24 3.72 -10.06
C VAL A 130 1.08 4.98 -10.14
N ILE A 131 0.93 5.89 -9.18
CA ILE A 131 1.54 7.23 -9.27
C ILE A 131 3.05 7.18 -9.14
N VAL A 132 3.57 6.38 -8.22
CA VAL A 132 5.03 6.31 -7.97
C VAL A 132 5.83 5.96 -9.23
N PRO A 133 5.54 4.87 -9.98
CA PRO A 133 6.32 4.54 -11.17
C PRO A 133 6.16 5.56 -12.30
N ILE A 134 4.98 6.18 -12.42
CA ILE A 134 4.74 7.21 -13.43
C ILE A 134 5.54 8.47 -13.14
N LEU A 135 5.58 8.91 -11.88
CA LEU A 135 6.41 10.04 -11.44
C LEU A 135 7.89 9.75 -11.64
N MET A 136 8.35 8.55 -11.27
CA MET A 136 9.76 8.14 -11.47
C MET A 136 10.14 8.16 -12.95
N LYS A 137 9.27 7.68 -13.85
CA LYS A 137 9.52 7.76 -15.30
C LYS A 137 9.56 9.20 -15.79
N LYS A 138 8.64 10.05 -15.33
CA LYS A 138 8.60 11.47 -15.72
C LYS A 138 9.83 12.24 -15.26
N MET A 139 10.42 11.87 -14.12
CA MET A 139 11.62 12.47 -13.56
C MET A 139 12.93 11.85 -14.11
N ASN A 140 12.87 10.96 -15.12
CA ASN A 140 14.02 10.22 -15.66
C ASN A 140 14.82 9.41 -14.60
N LEU A 141 14.25 9.14 -13.46
CA LEU A 141 14.88 8.35 -12.39
C LEU A 141 14.99 6.85 -12.75
N PHE A 142 14.28 6.39 -13.77
CA PHE A 142 14.34 5.00 -14.26
C PHE A 142 15.70 4.64 -14.87
N ILE A 143 16.48 5.62 -15.31
CA ILE A 143 17.82 5.40 -15.90
C ILE A 143 18.83 4.93 -14.84
N CYS A 144 18.57 5.19 -13.56
CA CYS A 144 19.46 4.79 -12.47
C CYS A 144 19.15 3.38 -11.89
N LEU A 145 18.10 2.71 -12.34
CA LEU A 145 17.67 1.40 -11.84
C LEU A 145 17.90 0.25 -12.83
N GLY A 146 18.43 0.56 -14.03
CA GLY A 146 18.82 -0.42 -15.06
C GLY A 146 20.25 -0.95 -14.87
#